data_4d68cf358e97098ce5c7ad807657f6ed
#
_entry.id   4d68cf358e97098ce5c7ad807657f6ed
#
_cell.length_a   1.000
_cell.length_b   1.000
_cell.length_c   1.000
_cell.angle_alpha   90.00
_cell.angle_beta   90.00
_cell.angle_gamma   90.00
#
_symmetry.space_group_name_H-M   'P 1'
#
loop_
_entity.id
_entity.type
_entity.pdbx_description
1 polymer ?
#
loop_
_entity_poly.entity_id
_entity_poly.type
_entity_poly.pdbx_seq_one_letter_code
_entity_poly.pdbx_strand_id
1 'polypeptide(L)'
;MIRRREFVGMAAASLATAAWPGLPVHRLIVAPYLFIPMDDAQSEHLKAYGVAYRALQRGERVEWLINYRGGAFLLPGSAAAARDAALSGVTAQPVDDGTVTAAKAEIAQGNMDAVPLEKAPRVAVYAPPTAAPWDDAVTMALNYAGVKFDKIWDAEVQGGRLADFDWLHLHHEDFTGQYSKFVLNYAGAPWLTDMISQNQAMARSLGFANVPADKRAIAQRIAGFVERGGFLFAMCTATETLDLALASDGVDIAAAYADGTPMDPAASQKMHWDQALAFENARLEQSPTIAVFSDIDGHQVNSPDRRQPLGSFTLFNFSAKIDPVASMLVQNHRQVIPDFYGLTTSFTRRTLKPSVTVLADEPGAPWVKYIHGERGQGTWTFYGGHDPEDPQHQIGDAPTDLSVHPHSPGYRLILNNVLFPAAKKKELKT
;
A
#
# COMPACT_ATOMS: atom_id res chain seq x y z
N MET A 1 -67.56 34.64 -13.17
CA MET A 1 -68.62 35.22 -12.30
C MET A 1 -69.14 34.14 -11.37
N ILE A 2 -69.37 34.53 -10.08
CA ILE A 2 -70.02 33.81 -8.96
C ILE A 2 -69.03 32.92 -8.18
N ARG A 3 -68.50 33.47 -7.15
CA ARG A 3 -68.70 33.71 -5.68
C ARG A 3 -68.86 32.46 -4.84
N ARG A 4 -67.85 32.29 -3.98
CA ARG A 4 -67.70 31.96 -2.54
C ARG A 4 -68.99 31.62 -1.74
N ARG A 5 -68.87 30.59 -0.82
CA ARG A 5 -69.01 30.67 0.66
C ARG A 5 -68.99 29.25 1.27
N GLU A 6 -68.01 28.99 2.06
CA GLU A 6 -67.95 28.71 3.49
C GLU A 6 -68.98 27.71 4.04
N PHE A 7 -68.56 26.60 4.63
CA PHE A 7 -69.15 26.03 5.79
C PHE A 7 -68.06 25.41 6.69
N VAL A 8 -67.93 25.98 7.92
CA VAL A 8 -67.14 25.49 9.02
C VAL A 8 -68.00 24.46 9.73
N GLY A 9 -67.51 23.23 9.89
CA GLY A 9 -68.14 22.21 10.73
C GLY A 9 -67.09 21.65 11.68
N MET A 10 -67.06 22.11 12.92
CA MET A 10 -66.29 21.53 14.03
C MET A 10 -66.93 20.19 14.40
N ALA A 11 -66.12 19.09 14.16
CA ALA A 11 -66.40 17.82 14.82
C ALA A 11 -65.24 17.55 15.80
N ALA A 12 -65.54 17.64 17.07
CA ALA A 12 -64.71 17.22 18.20
C ALA A 12 -64.60 15.68 18.17
N ALA A 13 -63.50 15.14 17.74
CA ALA A 13 -63.19 13.70 17.86
C ALA A 13 -62.42 13.46 19.16
N SER A 14 -63.04 12.78 20.08
CA SER A 14 -62.45 12.30 21.33
C SER A 14 -61.35 11.29 21.02
N LEU A 15 -60.11 11.64 21.29
CA LEU A 15 -58.99 10.75 21.25
C LEU A 15 -59.05 9.78 22.45
N ALA A 16 -59.55 8.58 22.21
CA ALA A 16 -59.34 7.45 23.13
C ALA A 16 -57.86 7.02 23.02
N THR A 17 -57.10 7.30 24.06
CA THR A 17 -55.74 6.75 24.21
C THR A 17 -55.84 5.26 24.48
N ALA A 18 -55.79 4.44 23.42
CA ALA A 18 -55.53 3.03 23.56
C ALA A 18 -54.04 2.88 23.96
N ALA A 19 -53.83 2.53 25.24
CA ALA A 19 -52.51 2.08 25.70
C ALA A 19 -52.14 0.80 24.94
N TRP A 20 -51.23 0.91 23.97
CA TRP A 20 -50.61 -0.25 23.35
C TRP A 20 -49.81 -0.97 24.44
N PRO A 21 -50.02 -2.30 24.65
CA PRO A 21 -49.14 -3.06 25.54
C PRO A 21 -47.72 -2.94 25.01
N GLY A 22 -46.82 -2.45 25.86
CA GLY A 22 -45.42 -2.22 25.47
C GLY A 22 -44.85 -3.48 24.84
N LEU A 23 -44.43 -3.36 23.58
CA LEU A 23 -43.60 -4.35 22.97
C LEU A 23 -42.39 -4.55 23.91
N PRO A 24 -41.98 -5.78 24.20
CA PRO A 24 -40.80 -6.01 24.99
C PRO A 24 -39.63 -5.27 24.30
N VAL A 25 -39.10 -4.28 25.00
CA VAL A 25 -37.82 -3.69 24.60
C VAL A 25 -36.80 -4.83 24.70
N HIS A 26 -36.62 -5.57 23.62
CA HIS A 26 -35.45 -6.44 23.51
C HIS A 26 -34.26 -5.52 23.73
N ARG A 27 -33.74 -5.51 24.95
CA ARG A 27 -32.41 -5.00 25.21
C ARG A 27 -31.51 -5.73 24.21
N LEU A 28 -31.10 -5.06 23.15
CA LEU A 28 -30.04 -5.53 22.27
C LEU A 28 -28.87 -5.82 23.21
N ILE A 29 -28.68 -7.08 23.54
CA ILE A 29 -27.46 -7.53 24.21
C ILE A 29 -26.38 -7.22 23.19
N VAL A 30 -25.71 -6.09 23.35
CA VAL A 30 -24.54 -5.75 22.55
C VAL A 30 -23.50 -6.78 22.93
N ALA A 31 -23.18 -7.70 22.03
CA ALA A 31 -22.13 -8.66 22.27
C ALA A 31 -20.84 -7.89 22.58
N PRO A 32 -20.00 -8.34 23.54
CA PRO A 32 -18.81 -7.62 23.95
C PRO A 32 -17.78 -7.44 22.83
N TYR A 33 -17.84 -8.29 21.78
CA TYR A 33 -16.92 -8.25 20.65
C TYR A 33 -17.64 -8.35 19.31
N LEU A 34 -16.96 -7.82 18.28
CA LEU A 34 -17.27 -7.98 16.86
C LEU A 34 -16.12 -8.74 16.19
N PHE A 35 -16.42 -9.92 15.69
CA PHE A 35 -15.47 -10.78 14.98
C PHE A 35 -15.65 -10.62 13.47
N ILE A 36 -14.56 -10.33 12.74
CA ILE A 36 -14.51 -10.19 11.29
C ILE A 36 -13.65 -11.32 10.72
N PRO A 37 -14.24 -12.40 10.18
CA PRO A 37 -13.49 -13.45 9.53
C PRO A 37 -12.79 -12.93 8.28
N MET A 38 -11.68 -13.56 7.90
CA MET A 38 -10.91 -13.20 6.70
C MET A 38 -10.64 -14.45 5.83
N ASP A 39 -11.39 -15.50 6.04
CA ASP A 39 -11.46 -16.69 5.21
C ASP A 39 -12.60 -16.57 4.17
N ASP A 40 -12.98 -17.67 3.52
CA ASP A 40 -14.02 -17.72 2.47
C ASP A 40 -15.41 -17.26 2.96
N ALA A 41 -15.63 -17.11 4.26
CA ALA A 41 -16.87 -16.56 4.80
C ALA A 41 -16.94 -15.01 4.70
N GLN A 42 -15.86 -14.35 4.34
CA GLN A 42 -15.84 -12.89 4.18
C GLN A 42 -16.38 -12.47 2.81
N SER A 43 -17.34 -11.54 2.79
CA SER A 43 -17.87 -10.95 1.57
C SER A 43 -16.98 -9.85 0.98
N GLU A 44 -16.21 -9.16 1.82
CA GLU A 44 -15.43 -7.96 1.46
C GLU A 44 -14.09 -7.93 2.20
N HIS A 45 -13.11 -8.74 1.74
CA HIS A 45 -11.79 -8.81 2.36
C HIS A 45 -11.10 -7.44 2.42
N LEU A 46 -11.12 -6.67 1.34
CA LEU A 46 -10.39 -5.41 1.27
C LEU A 46 -11.01 -4.35 2.19
N LYS A 47 -12.34 -4.25 2.25
CA LYS A 47 -13.01 -3.28 3.14
C LYS A 47 -12.93 -3.65 4.61
N ALA A 48 -12.67 -4.91 4.94
CA ALA A 48 -12.48 -5.36 6.33
C ALA A 48 -11.29 -4.64 7.00
N TYR A 49 -10.21 -4.38 6.25
CA TYR A 49 -9.07 -3.58 6.74
C TYR A 49 -9.48 -2.15 7.10
N GLY A 50 -10.36 -1.55 6.30
CA GLY A 50 -10.89 -0.21 6.59
C GLY A 50 -11.76 -0.16 7.85
N VAL A 51 -12.53 -1.22 8.12
CA VAL A 51 -13.29 -1.32 9.39
C VAL A 51 -12.34 -1.37 10.58
N ALA A 52 -11.29 -2.20 10.51
CA ALA A 52 -10.25 -2.27 11.56
C ALA A 52 -9.51 -0.93 11.71
N TYR A 53 -9.13 -0.30 10.62
CA TYR A 53 -8.45 1.00 10.61
C TYR A 53 -9.29 2.10 11.27
N ARG A 54 -10.59 2.21 10.93
CA ARG A 54 -11.50 3.21 11.52
C ARG A 54 -11.75 2.94 13.00
N ALA A 55 -11.79 1.68 13.45
CA ALA A 55 -11.85 1.34 14.86
C ALA A 55 -10.60 1.86 15.60
N LEU A 56 -9.41 1.66 15.05
CA LEU A 56 -8.16 2.21 15.59
C LEU A 56 -8.16 3.75 15.63
N GLN A 57 -8.71 4.42 14.60
CA GLN A 57 -8.86 5.89 14.59
C GLN A 57 -9.76 6.41 15.73
N ARG A 58 -10.72 5.61 16.18
CA ARG A 58 -11.56 5.93 17.34
C ARG A 58 -10.89 5.59 18.68
N GLY A 59 -9.68 5.03 18.66
CA GLY A 59 -8.99 4.57 19.87
C GLY A 59 -9.50 3.23 20.41
N GLU A 60 -10.26 2.48 19.61
CA GLU A 60 -10.74 1.15 19.97
C GLU A 60 -9.60 0.14 19.91
N ARG A 61 -9.62 -0.87 20.77
CA ARG A 61 -8.66 -1.96 20.75
C ARG A 61 -9.01 -2.95 19.65
N VAL A 62 -8.10 -3.19 18.74
CA VAL A 62 -8.24 -4.18 17.66
C VAL A 62 -7.18 -5.24 17.85
N GLU A 63 -7.54 -6.51 17.75
CA GLU A 63 -6.59 -7.62 17.66
C GLU A 63 -6.62 -8.19 16.24
N TRP A 64 -5.45 -8.38 15.65
CA TRP A 64 -5.29 -9.10 14.38
C TRP A 64 -4.93 -10.54 14.69
N LEU A 65 -5.84 -11.46 14.36
CA LEU A 65 -5.69 -12.88 14.65
C LEU A 65 -4.96 -13.58 13.48
N ILE A 66 -3.63 -13.48 13.49
CA ILE A 66 -2.77 -13.98 12.43
C ILE A 66 -2.97 -15.48 12.24
N ASN A 67 -3.22 -15.91 11.02
CA ASN A 67 -3.52 -17.29 10.62
C ASN A 67 -4.81 -17.90 11.21
N TYR A 68 -5.52 -17.22 12.09
CA TYR A 68 -6.83 -17.68 12.54
C TYR A 68 -7.93 -17.15 11.60
N ARG A 69 -8.76 -18.05 11.08
CA ARG A 69 -9.84 -17.72 10.13
C ARG A 69 -9.38 -16.74 9.03
N GLY A 70 -8.23 -17.06 8.41
CA GLY A 70 -7.66 -16.26 7.33
C GLY A 70 -6.96 -14.96 7.75
N GLY A 71 -6.66 -14.76 9.03
CA GLY A 71 -6.11 -13.50 9.57
C GLY A 71 -7.23 -12.54 9.99
N ALA A 72 -8.18 -13.03 10.75
CA ALA A 72 -9.37 -12.32 11.21
C ALA A 72 -9.07 -11.12 12.11
N PHE A 73 -10.03 -10.20 12.21
CA PHE A 73 -9.96 -9.10 13.18
C PHE A 73 -10.97 -9.31 14.31
N LEU A 74 -10.56 -8.96 15.52
CA LEU A 74 -11.42 -8.91 16.70
C LEU A 74 -11.45 -7.49 17.25
N LEU A 75 -12.66 -6.89 17.27
CA LEU A 75 -12.91 -5.53 17.70
C LEU A 75 -13.84 -5.52 18.93
N PRO A 76 -13.89 -4.44 19.70
CA PRO A 76 -14.99 -4.23 20.65
C PRO A 76 -16.34 -4.23 19.95
N GLY A 77 -17.35 -4.83 20.59
CA GLY A 77 -18.72 -4.87 20.09
C GLY A 77 -19.42 -3.51 20.17
N SER A 78 -18.81 -2.46 19.60
CA SER A 78 -19.36 -1.12 19.58
C SER A 78 -20.41 -0.94 18.47
N ALA A 79 -21.40 -0.08 18.70
CA ALA A 79 -22.38 0.26 17.66
C ALA A 79 -21.72 0.91 16.45
N ALA A 80 -20.59 1.62 16.64
CA ALA A 80 -19.82 2.23 15.57
C ALA A 80 -19.15 1.17 14.70
N ALA A 81 -18.46 0.18 15.29
CA ALA A 81 -17.82 -0.90 14.55
C ALA A 81 -18.85 -1.75 13.78
N ALA A 82 -19.98 -2.10 14.42
CA ALA A 82 -21.05 -2.85 13.75
C ALA A 82 -21.66 -2.06 12.58
N ARG A 83 -21.86 -0.76 12.73
CA ARG A 83 -22.34 0.11 11.66
C ARG A 83 -21.35 0.23 10.53
N ASP A 84 -20.05 0.41 10.83
CA ASP A 84 -18.99 0.47 9.83
C ASP A 84 -18.91 -0.81 8.99
N ALA A 85 -18.99 -1.97 9.65
CA ALA A 85 -18.99 -3.26 8.96
C ALA A 85 -20.21 -3.38 8.03
N ALA A 86 -21.42 -3.06 8.54
CA ALA A 86 -22.65 -3.15 7.76
C ALA A 86 -22.66 -2.21 6.55
N LEU A 87 -22.22 -0.95 6.71
CA LEU A 87 -22.15 0.03 5.62
C LEU A 87 -21.09 -0.31 4.59
N SER A 88 -20.05 -1.04 4.98
CA SER A 88 -18.99 -1.49 4.08
C SER A 88 -19.30 -2.84 3.42
N GLY A 89 -20.41 -3.50 3.73
CA GLY A 89 -20.72 -4.84 3.24
C GLY A 89 -19.83 -5.94 3.80
N VAL A 90 -19.12 -5.67 4.91
CA VAL A 90 -18.17 -6.58 5.55
C VAL A 90 -18.92 -7.58 6.42
N THR A 91 -18.68 -8.87 6.19
CA THR A 91 -19.17 -9.93 7.08
C THR A 91 -18.56 -9.78 8.46
N ALA A 92 -19.40 -9.58 9.47
CA ALA A 92 -18.99 -9.42 10.85
C ALA A 92 -19.99 -10.11 11.79
N GLN A 93 -19.48 -10.75 12.84
CA GLN A 93 -20.27 -11.57 13.77
C GLN A 93 -20.13 -11.04 15.19
N PRO A 94 -21.24 -10.69 15.87
CA PRO A 94 -21.22 -10.45 17.30
C PRO A 94 -20.85 -11.73 18.05
N VAL A 95 -19.85 -11.68 18.94
CA VAL A 95 -19.39 -12.85 19.71
C VAL A 95 -19.24 -12.50 21.18
N ASP A 96 -19.39 -13.53 22.03
CA ASP A 96 -19.27 -13.44 23.48
C ASP A 96 -17.87 -13.80 24.00
N ASP A 97 -17.63 -13.62 25.31
CA ASP A 97 -16.37 -13.96 25.97
C ASP A 97 -16.01 -15.44 25.84
N GLY A 98 -17.01 -16.33 25.84
CA GLY A 98 -16.80 -17.76 25.71
C GLY A 98 -16.22 -18.12 24.34
N THR A 99 -16.80 -17.56 23.28
CA THR A 99 -16.32 -17.71 21.89
C THR A 99 -14.90 -17.17 21.71
N VAL A 100 -14.61 -15.98 22.25
CA VAL A 100 -13.26 -15.39 22.20
C VAL A 100 -12.25 -16.25 22.96
N THR A 101 -12.62 -16.78 24.12
CA THR A 101 -11.76 -17.65 24.92
C THR A 101 -11.42 -18.94 24.16
N ALA A 102 -12.41 -19.56 23.54
CA ALA A 102 -12.20 -20.75 22.72
C ALA A 102 -11.28 -20.48 21.51
N ALA A 103 -11.50 -19.36 20.80
CA ALA A 103 -10.65 -18.94 19.70
C ALA A 103 -9.19 -18.71 20.15
N LYS A 104 -8.97 -18.03 21.29
CA LYS A 104 -7.62 -17.81 21.83
C LYS A 104 -6.95 -19.10 22.28
N ALA A 105 -7.69 -20.08 22.78
CA ALA A 105 -7.15 -21.40 23.11
C ALA A 105 -6.70 -22.16 21.86
N GLU A 106 -7.43 -22.07 20.75
CA GLU A 106 -7.04 -22.64 19.45
C GLU A 106 -5.80 -21.95 18.88
N ILE A 107 -5.78 -20.60 18.90
CA ILE A 107 -4.62 -19.79 18.46
C ILE A 107 -3.36 -20.18 19.24
N ALA A 108 -3.46 -20.41 20.55
CA ALA A 108 -2.32 -20.79 21.38
C ALA A 108 -1.69 -22.14 20.97
N GLN A 109 -2.47 -23.06 20.42
CA GLN A 109 -2.04 -24.40 20.05
C GLN A 109 -1.47 -24.49 18.62
N GLY A 110 -1.89 -23.62 17.68
CA GLY A 110 -1.50 -23.65 16.28
C GLY A 110 -0.37 -22.67 15.93
N ASN A 111 0.00 -22.64 14.63
CA ASN A 111 0.85 -21.59 14.06
C ASN A 111 0.00 -20.33 13.83
N MET A 112 -0.51 -19.76 14.90
CA MET A 112 -1.40 -18.60 14.92
C MET A 112 -0.98 -17.66 16.05
N ASP A 113 -1.34 -16.38 15.96
CA ASP A 113 -1.10 -15.40 17.01
C ASP A 113 -2.19 -14.34 17.07
N ALA A 114 -2.42 -13.74 18.24
CA ALA A 114 -3.31 -12.61 18.44
C ALA A 114 -2.46 -11.34 18.66
N VAL A 115 -2.30 -10.54 17.63
CA VAL A 115 -1.45 -9.35 17.64
C VAL A 115 -2.29 -8.10 17.92
N PRO A 116 -2.08 -7.39 19.03
CA PRO A 116 -2.73 -6.12 19.29
C PRO A 116 -2.28 -5.09 18.27
N LEU A 117 -3.23 -4.34 17.69
CA LEU A 117 -2.96 -3.14 16.90
C LEU A 117 -3.04 -1.92 17.83
N GLU A 118 -1.99 -1.08 17.83
CA GLU A 118 -1.85 0.00 18.83
C GLU A 118 -2.56 1.28 18.41
N LYS A 119 -2.37 1.72 17.16
CA LYS A 119 -2.98 2.94 16.61
C LYS A 119 -3.13 2.86 15.10
N ALA A 120 -4.06 3.62 14.54
CA ALA A 120 -4.12 3.82 13.10
C ALA A 120 -2.89 4.61 12.62
N PRO A 121 -2.14 4.15 11.62
CA PRO A 121 -1.04 4.91 11.06
C PRO A 121 -1.57 6.18 10.36
N ARG A 122 -0.80 7.26 10.43
CA ARG A 122 -1.01 8.46 9.61
C ARG A 122 -0.35 8.20 8.26
N VAL A 123 -1.16 8.14 7.21
CA VAL A 123 -0.74 7.69 5.88
C VAL A 123 -0.50 8.87 4.97
N ALA A 124 0.65 8.90 4.30
CA ALA A 124 0.96 9.79 3.19
C ALA A 124 1.16 8.99 1.89
N VAL A 125 0.72 9.57 0.78
CA VAL A 125 1.01 9.11 -0.58
C VAL A 125 1.84 10.21 -1.25
N TYR A 126 3.04 9.87 -1.67
CA TYR A 126 3.87 10.78 -2.45
C TYR A 126 3.43 10.73 -3.91
N ALA A 127 2.89 11.82 -4.39
CA ALA A 127 2.41 11.94 -5.76
C ALA A 127 2.40 13.39 -6.22
N PRO A 128 2.69 13.67 -7.51
CA PRO A 128 2.55 15.01 -8.05
C PRO A 128 1.08 15.49 -7.99
N PRO A 129 0.83 16.81 -8.01
CA PRO A 129 -0.52 17.36 -7.97
C PRO A 129 -1.43 16.86 -9.11
N THR A 130 -0.84 16.57 -10.25
CA THR A 130 -1.51 15.98 -11.41
C THR A 130 -1.06 14.55 -11.58
N ALA A 131 -1.91 13.60 -11.19
CA ALA A 131 -1.72 12.20 -11.53
C ALA A 131 -2.30 11.95 -12.91
N ALA A 132 -1.50 11.60 -13.88
CA ALA A 132 -1.90 11.11 -15.20
C ALA A 132 -0.66 10.68 -15.98
N PRO A 133 -0.78 9.75 -16.91
CA PRO A 133 -1.98 9.08 -17.40
C PRO A 133 -2.23 7.71 -16.79
N TRP A 134 -1.74 7.43 -15.62
CA TRP A 134 -1.87 6.15 -14.91
C TRP A 134 -2.46 6.33 -13.52
N ASP A 135 -3.07 5.30 -13.03
CA ASP A 135 -3.59 5.16 -11.68
C ASP A 135 -2.54 4.58 -10.71
N ASP A 136 -2.88 4.58 -9.45
CA ASP A 136 -2.06 4.09 -8.36
C ASP A 136 -2.85 3.03 -7.58
N ALA A 137 -2.41 1.76 -7.68
CA ALA A 137 -3.06 0.63 -7.04
C ALA A 137 -3.21 0.80 -5.52
N VAL A 138 -2.23 1.42 -4.85
CA VAL A 138 -2.30 1.65 -3.40
C VAL A 138 -3.32 2.73 -3.08
N THR A 139 -3.35 3.82 -3.82
CA THR A 139 -4.37 4.86 -3.67
C THR A 139 -5.78 4.30 -3.88
N MET A 140 -5.96 3.43 -4.89
CA MET A 140 -7.21 2.72 -5.11
C MET A 140 -7.59 1.81 -3.93
N ALA A 141 -6.64 1.03 -3.40
CA ALA A 141 -6.84 0.19 -2.23
C ALA A 141 -7.24 0.99 -0.99
N LEU A 142 -6.54 2.11 -0.71
CA LEU A 142 -6.83 3.00 0.41
C LEU A 142 -8.24 3.60 0.31
N ASN A 143 -8.60 4.11 -0.88
CA ASN A 143 -9.94 4.67 -1.13
C ASN A 143 -11.03 3.60 -0.99
N TYR A 144 -10.85 2.42 -1.58
CA TYR A 144 -11.82 1.33 -1.53
C TYR A 144 -12.04 0.82 -0.11
N ALA A 145 -10.96 0.67 0.67
CA ALA A 145 -11.03 0.29 2.08
C ALA A 145 -11.54 1.42 2.99
N GLY A 146 -11.53 2.68 2.54
CA GLY A 146 -11.88 3.85 3.34
C GLY A 146 -10.79 4.21 4.36
N VAL A 147 -9.54 4.04 3.99
CA VAL A 147 -8.37 4.49 4.75
C VAL A 147 -8.02 5.92 4.33
N LYS A 148 -7.94 6.83 5.29
CA LYS A 148 -7.59 8.23 5.02
C LYS A 148 -6.09 8.38 4.77
N PHE A 149 -5.73 9.22 3.80
CA PHE A 149 -4.35 9.56 3.51
C PHE A 149 -4.22 11.01 3.01
N ASP A 150 -3.05 11.59 3.16
CA ASP A 150 -2.67 12.87 2.60
C ASP A 150 -1.77 12.66 1.37
N LYS A 151 -1.98 13.47 0.33
CA LYS A 151 -1.02 13.56 -0.79
C LYS A 151 0.05 14.59 -0.44
N ILE A 152 1.31 14.22 -0.63
CA ILE A 152 2.47 15.10 -0.47
C ILE A 152 3.37 14.96 -1.70
N TRP A 153 4.15 15.99 -1.99
CA TRP A 153 5.11 15.96 -3.07
C TRP A 153 6.43 16.66 -2.63
N ASP A 154 7.30 17.00 -3.57
CA ASP A 154 8.65 17.49 -3.31
C ASP A 154 8.67 18.65 -2.29
N ALA A 155 7.78 19.64 -2.45
CA ALA A 155 7.73 20.79 -1.56
C ALA A 155 7.42 20.42 -0.11
N GLU A 156 6.44 19.54 0.11
CA GLU A 156 6.08 19.06 1.44
C GLU A 156 7.20 18.21 2.06
N VAL A 157 7.85 17.36 1.25
CA VAL A 157 8.97 16.52 1.69
C VAL A 157 10.17 17.39 2.07
N GLN A 158 10.55 18.36 1.24
CA GLN A 158 11.62 19.31 1.55
C GLN A 158 11.29 20.19 2.75
N GLY A 159 10.00 20.57 2.89
CA GLY A 159 9.47 21.30 4.03
C GLY A 159 9.42 20.51 5.35
N GLY A 160 9.77 19.22 5.33
CA GLY A 160 9.87 18.40 6.53
C GLY A 160 8.56 17.71 6.95
N ARG A 161 7.49 17.76 6.14
CA ARG A 161 6.19 17.21 6.49
C ARG A 161 6.17 15.68 6.65
N LEU A 162 7.23 14.96 6.24
CA LEU A 162 7.34 13.51 6.52
C LEU A 162 7.24 13.20 8.03
N ALA A 163 7.61 14.13 8.91
CA ALA A 163 7.48 13.97 10.36
C ALA A 163 6.01 13.86 10.85
N ASP A 164 5.06 14.30 10.03
CA ASP A 164 3.63 14.24 10.36
C ASP A 164 3.04 12.84 10.16
N PHE A 165 3.76 11.93 9.51
CA PHE A 165 3.25 10.63 9.07
C PHE A 165 4.00 9.46 9.71
N ASP A 166 3.31 8.33 9.78
CA ASP A 166 3.86 7.05 10.24
C ASP A 166 4.13 6.10 9.08
N TRP A 167 3.48 6.34 7.92
CA TRP A 167 3.48 5.49 6.74
C TRP A 167 3.55 6.33 5.46
N LEU A 168 4.44 5.96 4.55
CA LEU A 168 4.64 6.63 3.26
C LEU A 168 4.54 5.64 2.12
N HIS A 169 3.79 6.00 1.06
CA HIS A 169 3.72 5.27 -0.20
C HIS A 169 4.42 5.99 -1.33
N LEU A 170 5.13 5.21 -2.16
CA LEU A 170 5.72 5.59 -3.43
C LEU A 170 5.30 4.58 -4.50
N HIS A 171 4.98 5.03 -5.72
CA HIS A 171 4.55 4.12 -6.79
C HIS A 171 5.31 4.35 -8.12
N HIS A 172 4.93 5.37 -8.87
CA HIS A 172 5.42 5.62 -10.23
C HIS A 172 6.63 6.53 -10.29
N GLU A 173 7.04 7.07 -9.18
CA GLU A 173 8.05 8.11 -9.14
C GLU A 173 9.39 7.60 -9.61
N ASP A 174 10.00 8.39 -10.48
CA ASP A 174 11.37 8.21 -10.92
C ASP A 174 12.30 9.13 -10.11
N PHE A 175 12.88 8.60 -9.05
CA PHE A 175 13.83 9.32 -8.21
C PHE A 175 15.20 9.54 -8.87
N THR A 176 15.45 8.98 -10.05
CA THR A 176 16.64 9.33 -10.86
C THR A 176 16.41 10.63 -11.64
N GLY A 177 15.17 11.11 -11.74
CA GLY A 177 14.80 12.33 -12.44
C GLY A 177 14.83 12.24 -13.96
N GLN A 178 14.80 11.04 -14.52
CA GLN A 178 14.86 10.78 -15.96
C GLN A 178 13.47 10.65 -16.61
N TYR A 179 12.42 11.09 -15.92
CA TYR A 179 11.03 11.03 -16.40
C TYR A 179 10.61 9.61 -16.83
N SER A 180 10.96 8.61 -16.03
CA SER A 180 10.74 7.18 -16.28
C SER A 180 11.30 6.68 -17.61
N LYS A 181 12.31 7.39 -18.17
CA LYS A 181 12.89 7.16 -19.49
C LYS A 181 11.88 7.18 -20.65
N PHE A 182 10.79 7.93 -20.49
CA PHE A 182 9.74 8.04 -21.51
C PHE A 182 10.02 9.09 -22.58
N VAL A 183 10.99 9.98 -22.36
CA VAL A 183 11.22 11.17 -23.22
C VAL A 183 11.37 10.81 -24.71
N LEU A 184 12.08 9.74 -25.03
CA LEU A 184 12.31 9.35 -26.41
C LEU A 184 11.18 8.50 -27.00
N ASN A 185 10.47 7.72 -26.18
CA ASN A 185 9.42 6.81 -26.63
C ASN A 185 8.06 7.50 -26.77
N TYR A 186 7.81 8.56 -26.00
CA TYR A 186 6.56 9.31 -25.97
C TYR A 186 6.74 10.79 -26.30
N ALA A 187 7.76 11.12 -27.11
CA ALA A 187 8.05 12.49 -27.52
C ALA A 187 6.80 13.18 -28.11
N GLY A 188 6.45 14.34 -27.55
CA GLY A 188 5.28 15.12 -27.99
C GLY A 188 3.95 14.71 -27.34
N ALA A 189 3.91 13.68 -26.50
CA ALA A 189 2.72 13.37 -25.72
C ALA A 189 2.42 14.50 -24.72
N PRO A 190 1.18 15.04 -24.66
CA PRO A 190 0.85 16.16 -23.77
C PRO A 190 1.15 15.86 -22.31
N TRP A 191 0.75 14.68 -21.82
CA TRP A 191 0.98 14.26 -20.44
C TRP A 191 2.47 14.23 -20.06
N LEU A 192 3.37 13.82 -20.98
CA LEU A 192 4.80 13.81 -20.74
C LEU A 192 5.36 15.24 -20.71
N THR A 193 4.91 16.11 -21.61
CA THR A 193 5.29 17.52 -21.62
C THR A 193 4.90 18.20 -20.32
N ASP A 194 3.69 17.93 -19.82
CA ASP A 194 3.20 18.46 -18.55
C ASP A 194 4.01 17.92 -17.37
N MET A 195 4.31 16.61 -17.34
CA MET A 195 5.14 15.98 -16.30
C MET A 195 6.54 16.61 -16.26
N ILE A 196 7.21 16.76 -17.41
CA ILE A 196 8.53 17.40 -17.50
C ILE A 196 8.47 18.85 -16.99
N SER A 197 7.49 19.62 -17.46
CA SER A 197 7.33 21.04 -17.07
C SER A 197 7.12 21.20 -15.58
N GLN A 198 6.28 20.38 -14.97
CA GLN A 198 5.99 20.43 -13.55
C GLN A 198 7.20 20.04 -12.69
N ASN A 199 7.89 18.95 -13.01
CA ASN A 199 9.09 18.54 -12.30
C ASN A 199 10.20 19.61 -12.40
N GLN A 200 10.42 20.18 -13.59
CA GLN A 200 11.39 21.27 -13.77
C GLN A 200 10.99 22.54 -13.01
N ALA A 201 9.71 22.89 -12.98
CA ALA A 201 9.22 24.03 -12.22
C ALA A 201 9.39 23.81 -10.71
N MET A 202 9.11 22.61 -10.23
CA MET A 202 9.28 22.22 -8.83
C MET A 202 10.76 22.28 -8.43
N ALA A 203 11.66 21.63 -9.15
CA ALA A 203 13.10 21.65 -8.88
C ALA A 203 13.64 23.08 -8.80
N ARG A 204 13.27 23.96 -9.77
CA ARG A 204 13.66 25.38 -9.74
C ARG A 204 13.09 26.11 -8.53
N SER A 205 11.84 25.87 -8.16
CA SER A 205 11.21 26.54 -7.00
C SER A 205 11.87 26.17 -5.68
N LEU A 206 12.43 24.96 -5.61
CA LEU A 206 13.17 24.45 -4.45
C LEU A 206 14.67 24.80 -4.49
N GLY A 207 15.14 25.48 -5.56
CA GLY A 207 16.52 25.92 -5.69
C GLY A 207 17.49 24.88 -6.26
N PHE A 208 16.99 23.80 -6.83
CA PHE A 208 17.83 22.78 -7.48
C PHE A 208 18.17 23.16 -8.92
N ALA A 209 19.37 22.74 -9.37
CA ALA A 209 19.85 23.01 -10.73
C ALA A 209 19.05 22.22 -11.80
N ASN A 210 18.60 21.03 -11.48
CA ASN A 210 17.88 20.13 -12.38
C ASN A 210 17.01 19.14 -11.58
N VAL A 211 16.18 18.37 -12.28
CA VAL A 211 15.27 17.39 -11.67
C VAL A 211 16.02 16.23 -11.02
N PRO A 212 17.08 15.64 -11.61
CA PRO A 212 17.88 14.62 -10.93
C PRO A 212 18.44 15.05 -9.56
N ALA A 213 18.90 16.31 -9.43
CA ALA A 213 19.39 16.84 -8.15
C ALA A 213 18.26 16.97 -7.10
N ASP A 214 17.09 17.45 -7.51
CA ASP A 214 15.90 17.52 -6.65
C ASP A 214 15.49 16.13 -6.19
N LYS A 215 15.25 15.21 -7.11
CA LYS A 215 14.77 13.84 -6.79
C LYS A 215 15.74 13.07 -5.90
N ARG A 216 17.05 13.26 -6.07
CA ARG A 216 18.05 12.68 -5.14
C ARG A 216 17.90 13.24 -3.73
N ALA A 217 17.71 14.55 -3.61
CA ALA A 217 17.49 15.18 -2.29
C ALA A 217 16.19 14.67 -1.64
N ILE A 218 15.12 14.48 -2.42
CA ILE A 218 13.88 13.85 -1.94
C ILE A 218 14.15 12.44 -1.46
N ALA A 219 14.86 11.61 -2.25
CA ALA A 219 15.21 10.23 -1.87
C ALA A 219 15.96 10.19 -0.52
N GLN A 220 16.91 11.08 -0.30
CA GLN A 220 17.64 11.22 0.98
C GLN A 220 16.70 11.57 2.14
N ARG A 221 15.71 12.46 1.92
CA ARG A 221 14.70 12.79 2.93
C ARG A 221 13.82 11.60 3.29
N ILE A 222 13.44 10.81 2.28
CA ILE A 222 12.65 9.57 2.46
C ILE A 222 13.47 8.53 3.23
N ALA A 223 14.73 8.31 2.88
CA ALA A 223 15.62 7.43 3.63
C ALA A 223 15.74 7.87 5.10
N GLY A 224 15.91 9.17 5.35
CA GLY A 224 15.93 9.73 6.69
C GLY A 224 14.59 9.58 7.44
N PHE A 225 13.45 9.57 6.75
CA PHE A 225 12.15 9.24 7.36
C PHE A 225 12.13 7.80 7.87
N VAL A 226 12.60 6.85 7.07
CA VAL A 226 12.71 5.44 7.48
C VAL A 226 13.67 5.31 8.67
N GLU A 227 14.86 5.94 8.60
CA GLU A 227 15.85 5.89 9.69
C GLU A 227 15.29 6.33 11.05
N ARG A 228 14.35 7.27 11.05
CA ARG A 228 13.70 7.79 12.26
C ARG A 228 12.47 7.01 12.73
N GLY A 229 12.16 5.86 12.12
CA GLY A 229 11.07 4.98 12.55
C GLY A 229 9.85 4.99 11.64
N GLY A 230 9.89 5.69 10.50
CA GLY A 230 8.83 5.65 9.50
C GLY A 230 8.75 4.30 8.78
N PHE A 231 7.58 3.99 8.29
CA PHE A 231 7.35 2.83 7.42
C PHE A 231 7.19 3.27 5.96
N LEU A 232 8.01 2.72 5.08
CA LEU A 232 7.96 2.97 3.65
C LEU A 232 7.38 1.77 2.92
N PHE A 233 6.36 1.98 2.10
CA PHE A 233 5.82 1.00 1.16
C PHE A 233 5.97 1.52 -0.27
N ALA A 234 6.75 0.83 -1.09
CA ALA A 234 6.97 1.22 -2.49
C ALA A 234 6.56 0.10 -3.45
N MET A 235 6.05 0.51 -4.62
CA MET A 235 5.71 -0.35 -5.74
C MET A 235 6.29 0.18 -7.04
N CYS A 236 6.27 -0.64 -8.08
CA CYS A 236 6.62 -0.28 -9.45
C CYS A 236 7.99 0.42 -9.56
N THR A 237 8.07 1.48 -10.37
CA THR A 237 9.30 2.26 -10.66
C THR A 237 9.98 2.78 -9.40
N ALA A 238 9.20 3.20 -8.40
CA ALA A 238 9.75 3.82 -7.20
C ALA A 238 10.66 2.88 -6.40
N THR A 239 10.46 1.56 -6.47
CA THR A 239 11.26 0.57 -5.73
C THR A 239 12.72 0.57 -6.16
N GLU A 240 12.96 0.63 -7.47
CA GLU A 240 14.29 0.62 -8.06
C GLU A 240 14.91 2.02 -8.05
N THR A 241 14.15 3.01 -8.51
CA THR A 241 14.68 4.36 -8.72
C THR A 241 15.04 5.09 -7.43
N LEU A 242 14.35 4.78 -6.32
CA LEU A 242 14.71 5.28 -5.00
C LEU A 242 16.14 4.83 -4.61
N ASP A 243 16.43 3.55 -4.73
CA ASP A 243 17.72 3.00 -4.37
C ASP A 243 18.83 3.46 -5.32
N LEU A 244 18.52 3.59 -6.62
CA LEU A 244 19.46 4.18 -7.57
C LEU A 244 19.79 5.64 -7.23
N ALA A 245 18.80 6.43 -6.86
CA ALA A 245 19.01 7.82 -6.44
C ALA A 245 19.85 7.91 -5.17
N LEU A 246 19.58 7.06 -4.17
CA LEU A 246 20.34 7.00 -2.92
C LEU A 246 21.81 6.61 -3.17
N ALA A 247 22.03 5.61 -4.04
CA ALA A 247 23.36 5.12 -4.33
C ALA A 247 24.17 6.01 -5.30
N SER A 248 23.56 7.01 -5.95
CA SER A 248 24.20 7.83 -6.98
C SER A 248 24.78 9.15 -6.46
N ASP A 249 25.08 9.27 -5.16
CA ASP A 249 25.66 10.52 -4.66
C ASP A 249 27.03 10.80 -5.33
N GLY A 250 27.15 11.99 -5.93
CA GLY A 250 28.32 12.38 -6.70
C GLY A 250 28.55 11.62 -8.02
N VAL A 251 27.60 10.77 -8.44
CA VAL A 251 27.67 9.99 -9.68
C VAL A 251 26.55 10.40 -10.63
N ASP A 252 26.89 10.75 -11.86
CA ASP A 252 25.90 11.06 -12.89
C ASP A 252 25.35 9.76 -13.49
N ILE A 253 24.07 9.48 -13.19
CA ILE A 253 23.32 8.34 -13.71
C ILE A 253 22.20 8.72 -14.66
N ALA A 254 22.05 10.02 -14.94
CA ALA A 254 20.96 10.53 -15.76
C ALA A 254 21.38 10.65 -17.24
N ALA A 255 20.40 10.47 -18.13
CA ALA A 255 20.62 10.74 -19.55
C ALA A 255 20.62 12.26 -19.80
N ALA A 256 21.34 12.71 -20.83
CA ALA A 256 21.56 14.14 -21.14
C ALA A 256 20.26 14.96 -21.33
N TYR A 257 19.14 14.36 -21.64
CA TYR A 257 17.86 15.07 -21.74
C TYR A 257 17.32 15.50 -20.36
N ALA A 258 17.81 14.90 -19.26
CA ALA A 258 17.33 15.18 -17.91
C ALA A 258 18.11 16.32 -17.23
N ASP A 259 19.43 16.37 -17.43
CA ASP A 259 20.30 17.36 -16.73
C ASP A 259 21.30 18.09 -17.64
N GLY A 260 21.37 17.73 -18.93
CA GLY A 260 22.23 18.37 -19.93
C GLY A 260 23.61 17.73 -20.08
N THR A 261 23.94 16.69 -19.27
CA THR A 261 25.22 15.96 -19.33
C THR A 261 25.00 14.49 -19.69
N PRO A 262 25.91 13.83 -20.42
CA PRO A 262 25.79 12.41 -20.67
C PRO A 262 26.08 11.62 -19.39
N MET A 263 25.32 10.55 -19.18
CA MET A 263 25.56 9.61 -18.09
C MET A 263 27.03 9.18 -18.01
N ASP A 264 27.60 9.11 -16.82
CA ASP A 264 28.98 8.61 -16.62
C ASP A 264 29.09 7.15 -17.10
N PRO A 265 29.94 6.87 -18.09
CA PRO A 265 30.12 5.50 -18.62
C PRO A 265 30.54 4.47 -17.55
N ALA A 266 31.15 4.94 -16.46
CA ALA A 266 31.61 4.12 -15.35
C ALA A 266 30.65 4.19 -14.13
N ALA A 267 29.43 4.73 -14.30
CA ALA A 267 28.50 4.95 -13.20
C ALA A 267 28.26 3.69 -12.37
N SER A 268 28.00 2.55 -13.01
CA SER A 268 27.73 1.28 -12.28
C SER A 268 28.83 0.88 -11.30
N GLN A 269 30.11 1.24 -11.58
CA GLN A 269 31.25 0.94 -10.73
C GLN A 269 31.45 1.97 -9.61
N LYS A 270 30.83 3.15 -9.74
CA LYS A 270 30.99 4.28 -8.80
C LYS A 270 29.83 4.40 -7.82
N MET A 271 28.79 3.62 -7.99
CA MET A 271 27.59 3.66 -7.11
C MET A 271 27.94 3.34 -5.65
N HIS A 272 27.38 4.09 -4.75
CA HIS A 272 27.48 3.94 -3.30
C HIS A 272 26.35 3.05 -2.76
N TRP A 273 26.41 1.76 -3.06
CA TRP A 273 25.35 0.81 -2.71
C TRP A 273 25.08 0.67 -1.22
N ASP A 274 26.00 1.04 -0.37
CA ASP A 274 25.82 1.12 1.09
C ASP A 274 24.70 2.11 1.48
N GLN A 275 24.43 3.12 0.63
CA GLN A 275 23.36 4.10 0.86
C GLN A 275 21.98 3.59 0.42
N ALA A 276 21.89 2.62 -0.46
CA ALA A 276 20.63 2.03 -0.91
C ALA A 276 19.93 1.24 0.21
N LEU A 277 18.64 1.02 0.09
CA LEU A 277 17.84 0.24 1.05
C LEU A 277 17.97 -1.27 0.79
N ALA A 278 17.62 -1.69 -0.42
CA ALA A 278 17.40 -3.08 -0.79
C ALA A 278 18.51 -3.69 -1.65
N PHE A 279 19.12 -2.90 -2.54
CA PHE A 279 19.91 -3.43 -3.63
C PHE A 279 21.39 -3.09 -3.53
N GLU A 280 22.21 -3.93 -4.19
CA GLU A 280 23.65 -3.75 -4.33
C GLU A 280 24.14 -4.34 -5.65
N ASN A 281 25.29 -3.85 -6.14
CA ASN A 281 26.02 -4.42 -7.31
C ASN A 281 25.16 -4.53 -8.59
N ALA A 282 24.13 -3.71 -8.75
CA ALA A 282 23.34 -3.68 -9.96
C ALA A 282 24.10 -2.96 -11.09
N ARG A 283 23.81 -3.38 -12.34
CA ARG A 283 24.33 -2.75 -13.54
C ARG A 283 23.28 -1.82 -14.10
N LEU A 284 23.64 -0.55 -14.27
CA LEU A 284 22.78 0.47 -14.85
C LEU A 284 22.59 0.25 -16.37
N GLU A 285 21.36 0.44 -16.85
CA GLU A 285 21.05 0.50 -18.26
C GLU A 285 21.41 1.90 -18.81
N GLN A 286 22.36 1.94 -19.71
CA GLN A 286 22.89 3.20 -20.26
C GLN A 286 22.09 3.74 -21.45
N SER A 287 21.31 2.88 -22.12
CA SER A 287 20.50 3.31 -23.27
C SER A 287 19.36 4.21 -22.82
N PRO A 288 19.25 5.43 -23.35
CA PRO A 288 18.13 6.32 -23.03
C PRO A 288 16.83 5.94 -23.76
N THR A 289 16.88 4.97 -24.69
CA THR A 289 15.73 4.51 -25.47
C THR A 289 15.02 3.32 -24.84
N ILE A 290 15.63 2.72 -23.81
CA ILE A 290 15.08 1.57 -23.10
C ILE A 290 14.50 2.07 -21.77
N ALA A 291 13.19 1.88 -21.54
CA ALA A 291 12.53 2.26 -20.30
C ALA A 291 12.82 1.26 -19.16
N VAL A 292 14.10 1.01 -18.92
CA VAL A 292 14.66 0.18 -17.86
C VAL A 292 15.81 0.97 -17.22
N PHE A 293 15.96 0.91 -15.91
CA PHE A 293 17.01 1.66 -15.21
C PHE A 293 18.25 0.81 -14.93
N SER A 294 18.05 -0.45 -14.56
CA SER A 294 19.13 -1.37 -14.27
C SER A 294 18.68 -2.84 -14.38
N ASP A 295 19.59 -3.75 -14.10
CA ASP A 295 19.30 -5.17 -13.97
C ASP A 295 18.76 -5.59 -12.59
N ILE A 296 18.28 -4.63 -11.79
CA ILE A 296 17.45 -4.88 -10.62
C ILE A 296 16.12 -5.48 -11.07
N ASP A 297 15.44 -4.90 -12.08
CA ASP A 297 14.22 -5.47 -12.63
C ASP A 297 14.47 -6.83 -13.28
N GLY A 298 13.96 -7.88 -12.66
CA GLY A 298 14.11 -9.25 -13.12
C GLY A 298 13.39 -9.54 -14.42
N HIS A 299 12.31 -8.84 -14.71
CA HIS A 299 11.50 -9.06 -15.91
C HIS A 299 11.72 -8.05 -17.03
N GLN A 300 12.55 -7.08 -16.89
CA GLN A 300 12.88 -5.99 -17.83
C GLN A 300 11.90 -5.79 -19.00
N VAL A 301 10.93 -4.85 -18.85
CA VAL A 301 9.78 -4.63 -19.76
C VAL A 301 10.12 -4.58 -21.24
N ASN A 302 11.23 -3.97 -21.60
CA ASN A 302 11.65 -3.76 -22.97
C ASN A 302 12.78 -4.70 -23.40
N SER A 303 13.11 -5.73 -22.60
CA SER A 303 14.07 -6.76 -23.00
C SER A 303 13.45 -7.73 -23.99
N PRO A 304 14.19 -8.19 -25.00
CA PRO A 304 13.74 -9.26 -25.89
C PRO A 304 13.31 -10.54 -25.15
N ASP A 305 13.86 -10.77 -23.96
CA ASP A 305 13.57 -11.93 -23.11
C ASP A 305 12.25 -11.79 -22.31
N ARG A 306 11.61 -10.63 -22.36
CA ARG A 306 10.34 -10.36 -21.72
C ARG A 306 9.12 -11.08 -22.34
N ARG A 307 9.33 -12.04 -23.17
CA ARG A 307 8.28 -12.85 -23.81
C ARG A 307 7.72 -13.95 -22.91
N GLN A 308 8.19 -14.08 -21.68
CA GLN A 308 7.63 -15.06 -20.77
C GLN A 308 6.25 -14.59 -20.32
N PRO A 309 5.23 -15.46 -20.41
CA PRO A 309 3.91 -15.12 -19.87
C PRO A 309 4.03 -14.89 -18.38
N LEU A 310 3.18 -14.00 -17.85
CA LEU A 310 3.02 -13.85 -16.40
C LEU A 310 2.64 -15.20 -15.79
N GLY A 311 3.32 -15.54 -14.71
CA GLY A 311 3.05 -16.74 -13.93
C GLY A 311 2.26 -16.44 -12.66
N SER A 312 2.75 -16.96 -11.59
CA SER A 312 2.29 -16.68 -10.24
C SER A 312 3.48 -16.69 -9.29
N PHE A 313 3.38 -15.95 -8.21
CA PHE A 313 4.37 -16.00 -7.14
C PHE A 313 3.74 -16.56 -5.87
N THR A 314 4.59 -17.07 -4.99
CA THR A 314 4.17 -17.74 -3.76
C THR A 314 4.72 -17.02 -2.54
N LEU A 315 3.87 -16.78 -1.56
CA LEU A 315 4.28 -16.23 -0.28
C LEU A 315 5.10 -17.27 0.50
N PHE A 316 6.16 -16.81 1.14
CA PHE A 316 6.95 -17.70 1.99
C PHE A 316 6.17 -18.13 3.22
N ASN A 317 6.39 -19.36 3.66
CA ASN A 317 5.87 -19.85 4.91
C ASN A 317 6.51 -19.10 6.09
N PHE A 318 5.72 -18.81 7.10
CA PHE A 318 6.15 -18.06 8.26
C PHE A 318 5.60 -18.65 9.56
N SER A 319 6.26 -18.36 10.65
CA SER A 319 5.75 -18.61 11.99
C SER A 319 4.97 -17.39 12.47
N ALA A 320 3.66 -17.55 12.67
CA ALA A 320 2.84 -16.49 13.23
C ALA A 320 3.29 -16.04 14.63
N LYS A 321 4.03 -16.88 15.36
CA LYS A 321 4.49 -16.62 16.73
C LYS A 321 5.87 -15.98 16.84
N ILE A 322 6.73 -16.20 15.84
CA ILE A 322 8.15 -15.83 15.92
C ILE A 322 8.49 -14.75 14.90
N ASP A 323 8.03 -14.90 13.65
CA ASP A 323 8.45 -14.02 12.57
C ASP A 323 7.88 -12.59 12.74
N PRO A 324 8.71 -11.56 12.68
CA PRO A 324 8.29 -10.18 12.84
C PRO A 324 7.40 -9.70 11.67
N VAL A 325 7.51 -10.35 10.51
CA VAL A 325 6.78 -10.01 9.28
C VAL A 325 5.48 -10.78 9.08
N ALA A 326 5.06 -11.57 10.08
CA ALA A 326 3.89 -12.45 9.96
C ALA A 326 2.62 -11.75 9.49
N SER A 327 2.37 -10.52 9.94
CA SER A 327 1.19 -9.74 9.53
C SER A 327 1.25 -9.25 8.08
N MET A 328 2.44 -9.10 7.49
CA MET A 328 2.58 -8.81 6.05
C MET A 328 2.18 -9.98 5.17
N LEU A 329 2.37 -11.21 5.66
CA LEU A 329 2.19 -12.46 4.92
C LEU A 329 0.85 -13.13 5.14
N VAL A 330 0.03 -12.64 6.07
CA VAL A 330 -1.25 -13.26 6.44
C VAL A 330 -2.22 -13.27 5.24
N GLN A 331 -2.34 -14.43 4.61
CA GLN A 331 -3.04 -14.63 3.34
C GLN A 331 -3.65 -16.05 3.27
N ASN A 332 -4.16 -16.58 4.40
CA ASN A 332 -4.57 -17.98 4.52
C ASN A 332 -5.64 -18.42 3.53
N HIS A 333 -6.39 -17.48 2.93
CA HIS A 333 -7.31 -17.80 1.87
C HIS A 333 -6.59 -18.05 0.54
N ARG A 334 -5.38 -17.47 0.32
CA ARG A 334 -4.54 -17.70 -0.86
C ARG A 334 -3.06 -17.43 -0.58
N GLN A 335 -2.20 -18.40 -0.87
CA GLN A 335 -0.73 -18.25 -0.79
C GLN A 335 -0.10 -18.03 -2.17
N VAL A 336 -0.74 -18.53 -3.21
CA VAL A 336 -0.30 -18.35 -4.60
C VAL A 336 -1.09 -17.21 -5.21
N ILE A 337 -0.38 -16.23 -5.72
CA ILE A 337 -0.92 -14.95 -6.18
C ILE A 337 -0.58 -14.80 -7.66
N PRO A 338 -1.54 -14.43 -8.53
CA PRO A 338 -1.27 -14.12 -9.93
C PRO A 338 -0.20 -13.02 -10.04
N ASP A 339 0.76 -13.20 -10.95
CA ASP A 339 1.78 -12.20 -11.22
C ASP A 339 1.23 -11.07 -12.11
N PHE A 340 1.86 -9.91 -12.06
CA PHE A 340 1.45 -8.71 -12.79
C PHE A 340 2.67 -7.84 -13.10
N TYR A 341 2.63 -7.15 -14.23
CA TYR A 341 3.70 -6.28 -14.69
C TYR A 341 3.71 -4.91 -14.00
N GLY A 342 4.81 -4.21 -14.20
CA GLY A 342 5.06 -2.81 -13.87
C GLY A 342 6.35 -2.38 -14.57
N LEU A 343 6.78 -1.16 -14.42
CA LEU A 343 8.10 -0.73 -14.93
C LEU A 343 9.23 -1.47 -14.19
N THR A 344 9.07 -1.72 -12.89
CA THR A 344 9.88 -2.68 -12.14
C THR A 344 8.95 -3.79 -11.67
N THR A 345 8.95 -4.90 -12.37
CA THR A 345 7.99 -6.01 -12.17
C THR A 345 8.39 -6.91 -11.01
N SER A 346 9.66 -7.20 -10.89
CA SER A 346 10.25 -8.09 -9.89
C SER A 346 11.72 -7.70 -9.66
N PHE A 347 12.35 -8.30 -8.66
CA PHE A 347 13.72 -7.95 -8.28
C PHE A 347 14.67 -9.11 -8.54
N THR A 348 15.73 -8.87 -9.29
CA THR A 348 16.76 -9.88 -9.53
C THR A 348 17.43 -10.28 -8.21
N ARG A 349 17.35 -11.56 -7.85
CA ARG A 349 17.79 -12.06 -6.52
C ARG A 349 19.27 -11.74 -6.23
N ARG A 350 20.16 -11.75 -7.23
CA ARG A 350 21.59 -11.46 -7.03
C ARG A 350 21.90 -10.01 -6.67
N THR A 351 20.97 -9.08 -6.91
CA THR A 351 21.14 -7.66 -6.56
C THR A 351 20.64 -7.32 -5.16
N LEU A 352 20.04 -8.27 -4.46
CA LEU A 352 19.55 -8.03 -3.11
C LEU A 352 20.70 -8.02 -2.11
N LYS A 353 20.69 -7.06 -1.21
CA LYS A 353 21.58 -7.07 -0.03
C LYS A 353 21.30 -8.28 0.86
N PRO A 354 22.32 -8.83 1.55
CA PRO A 354 22.13 -9.98 2.47
C PRO A 354 21.16 -9.72 3.60
N SER A 355 20.91 -8.45 3.97
CA SER A 355 19.98 -8.05 5.03
C SER A 355 18.52 -8.05 4.60
N VAL A 356 18.23 -8.22 3.32
CA VAL A 356 16.86 -8.18 2.78
C VAL A 356 16.13 -9.48 3.08
N THR A 357 14.93 -9.36 3.64
CA THR A 357 14.01 -10.47 3.84
C THR A 357 13.12 -10.64 2.61
N VAL A 358 13.19 -11.81 1.97
CA VAL A 358 12.30 -12.16 0.87
C VAL A 358 10.98 -12.67 1.45
N LEU A 359 9.86 -12.08 1.00
CA LEU A 359 8.51 -12.41 1.45
C LEU A 359 7.74 -13.26 0.42
N ALA A 360 8.06 -13.11 -0.86
CA ALA A 360 7.47 -13.90 -1.93
C ALA A 360 8.39 -13.99 -3.15
N ASP A 361 8.35 -15.13 -3.83
CA ASP A 361 9.05 -15.35 -5.10
C ASP A 361 8.26 -16.26 -6.04
N GLU A 362 8.71 -16.33 -7.28
CA GLU A 362 8.31 -17.35 -8.23
C GLU A 362 9.25 -18.56 -8.06
N PRO A 363 8.73 -19.75 -7.73
CA PRO A 363 9.55 -20.92 -7.51
C PRO A 363 10.44 -21.28 -8.71
N GLY A 364 11.75 -21.31 -8.48
CA GLY A 364 12.74 -21.65 -9.53
C GLY A 364 13.18 -20.46 -10.40
N ALA A 365 12.57 -19.29 -10.26
CA ALA A 365 12.98 -18.08 -10.96
C ALA A 365 14.20 -17.40 -10.29
N PRO A 366 15.04 -16.67 -11.05
CA PRO A 366 16.16 -15.91 -10.50
C PRO A 366 15.75 -14.57 -9.89
N TRP A 367 14.46 -14.30 -9.76
CA TRP A 367 13.90 -13.07 -9.23
C TRP A 367 12.97 -13.31 -8.05
N VAL A 368 12.65 -12.24 -7.33
CA VAL A 368 11.69 -12.21 -6.23
C VAL A 368 10.70 -11.10 -6.45
N LYS A 369 9.50 -11.20 -5.85
CA LYS A 369 8.39 -10.25 -6.08
C LYS A 369 8.15 -9.29 -4.93
N TYR A 370 8.39 -9.72 -3.70
CA TYR A 370 8.02 -9.01 -2.49
C TYR A 370 9.13 -9.13 -1.46
N ILE A 371 9.65 -7.99 -1.02
CA ILE A 371 10.82 -7.92 -0.15
C ILE A 371 10.63 -6.87 0.95
N HIS A 372 11.32 -7.08 2.07
CA HIS A 372 11.25 -6.24 3.25
C HIS A 372 12.63 -6.06 3.88
N GLY A 373 12.83 -4.92 4.56
CA GLY A 373 14.05 -4.68 5.32
C GLY A 373 13.89 -3.57 6.35
N GLU A 374 14.97 -3.34 7.08
CA GLU A 374 15.06 -2.33 8.13
C GLU A 374 16.13 -1.29 7.77
N ARG A 375 15.94 -0.06 8.22
CA ARG A 375 16.96 0.99 8.20
C ARG A 375 16.78 1.88 9.43
N GLY A 376 17.79 1.93 10.29
CA GLY A 376 17.71 2.68 11.55
C GLY A 376 16.61 2.14 12.46
N GLN A 377 15.60 2.96 12.79
CA GLN A 377 14.48 2.58 13.64
C GLN A 377 13.23 2.17 12.85
N GLY A 378 13.21 2.39 11.55
CA GLY A 378 12.07 2.12 10.69
C GLY A 378 12.28 0.95 9.75
N THR A 379 11.27 0.70 8.94
CA THR A 379 11.22 -0.44 8.03
C THR A 379 10.71 -0.01 6.67
N TRP A 380 11.03 -0.80 5.67
CA TRP A 380 10.57 -0.58 4.30
C TRP A 380 10.12 -1.91 3.67
N THR A 381 9.22 -1.81 2.71
CA THR A 381 8.74 -2.95 1.93
C THR A 381 8.61 -2.56 0.47
N PHE A 382 9.16 -3.37 -0.43
CA PHE A 382 9.04 -3.22 -1.86
C PHE A 382 8.23 -4.36 -2.45
N TYR A 383 7.23 -4.00 -3.27
CA TYR A 383 6.35 -4.93 -3.95
C TYR A 383 6.45 -4.68 -5.46
N GLY A 384 7.04 -5.60 -6.19
CA GLY A 384 7.25 -5.47 -7.63
C GLY A 384 5.93 -5.49 -8.40
N GLY A 385 5.89 -4.77 -9.53
CA GLY A 385 4.70 -4.65 -10.37
C GLY A 385 3.84 -3.45 -10.02
N HIS A 386 2.79 -3.23 -10.82
CA HIS A 386 1.97 -2.02 -10.78
C HIS A 386 0.61 -2.28 -10.13
N ASP A 387 -0.24 -3.09 -10.74
CA ASP A 387 -1.61 -3.36 -10.29
C ASP A 387 -1.89 -4.86 -10.24
N PRO A 388 -2.22 -5.41 -9.05
CA PRO A 388 -2.48 -6.84 -8.87
C PRO A 388 -3.64 -7.42 -9.68
N GLU A 389 -4.60 -6.60 -10.14
CA GLU A 389 -5.77 -7.06 -10.89
C GLU A 389 -5.77 -6.55 -12.34
N ASP A 390 -4.78 -5.72 -12.70
CA ASP A 390 -4.48 -5.38 -14.08
C ASP A 390 -3.11 -5.96 -14.49
N PRO A 391 -3.05 -7.24 -14.90
CA PRO A 391 -1.80 -7.98 -15.04
C PRO A 391 -0.87 -7.41 -16.13
N GLN A 392 -1.39 -6.63 -17.07
CA GLN A 392 -0.63 -6.08 -18.20
C GLN A 392 -0.83 -4.57 -18.36
N HIS A 393 -1.03 -3.86 -17.26
CA HIS A 393 -1.31 -2.44 -17.23
C HIS A 393 -0.51 -1.62 -18.23
N GLN A 394 -1.20 -0.79 -19.01
CA GLN A 394 -0.61 0.12 -19.99
C GLN A 394 -1.05 1.56 -19.73
N ILE A 395 -0.25 2.49 -20.24
CA ILE A 395 -0.58 3.93 -20.17
C ILE A 395 -1.90 4.19 -20.88
N GLY A 396 -2.88 4.70 -20.13
CA GLY A 396 -4.21 5.06 -20.62
C GLY A 396 -5.27 3.96 -20.44
N ASP A 397 -4.94 2.85 -19.81
CA ASP A 397 -5.93 1.88 -19.37
C ASP A 397 -6.89 2.50 -18.36
N ALA A 398 -8.10 1.97 -18.28
CA ALA A 398 -9.06 2.40 -17.28
C ALA A 398 -8.60 1.92 -15.89
N PRO A 399 -8.84 2.72 -14.84
CA PRO A 399 -8.53 2.28 -13.47
C PRO A 399 -9.26 0.98 -13.10
N THR A 400 -8.58 0.12 -12.36
CA THR A 400 -9.17 -1.12 -11.86
C THR A 400 -10.37 -0.86 -10.95
N ASP A 401 -11.50 -1.52 -11.23
CA ASP A 401 -12.68 -1.49 -10.38
C ASP A 401 -12.58 -2.56 -9.27
N LEU A 402 -12.14 -2.15 -8.08
CA LEU A 402 -12.01 -3.05 -6.94
C LEU A 402 -13.34 -3.64 -6.43
N SER A 403 -14.49 -3.10 -6.86
CA SER A 403 -15.79 -3.67 -6.50
C SER A 403 -16.02 -5.05 -7.13
N VAL A 404 -15.34 -5.37 -8.22
CA VAL A 404 -15.39 -6.69 -8.86
C VAL A 404 -14.25 -7.60 -8.38
N HIS A 405 -13.34 -7.09 -7.55
CA HIS A 405 -12.19 -7.80 -6.97
C HIS A 405 -12.13 -7.74 -5.43
N PRO A 406 -13.25 -7.89 -4.68
CA PRO A 406 -13.31 -7.70 -3.23
C PRO A 406 -12.42 -8.67 -2.44
N HIS A 407 -11.98 -9.74 -3.08
CA HIS A 407 -11.16 -10.83 -2.51
C HIS A 407 -9.75 -10.87 -3.07
N SER A 408 -9.31 -9.84 -3.80
CA SER A 408 -7.99 -9.80 -4.43
C SER A 408 -6.86 -10.09 -3.45
N PRO A 409 -6.08 -11.16 -3.64
CA PRO A 409 -4.98 -11.46 -2.74
C PRO A 409 -3.82 -10.48 -2.90
N GLY A 410 -3.58 -9.97 -4.11
CA GLY A 410 -2.53 -8.98 -4.35
C GLY A 410 -2.81 -7.64 -3.68
N TYR A 411 -4.04 -7.13 -3.78
CA TYR A 411 -4.48 -5.93 -3.06
C TYR A 411 -4.54 -6.13 -1.54
N ARG A 412 -4.83 -7.34 -1.09
CA ARG A 412 -4.78 -7.66 0.33
C ARG A 412 -3.36 -7.51 0.90
N LEU A 413 -2.31 -7.89 0.16
CA LEU A 413 -0.92 -7.66 0.59
C LEU A 413 -0.61 -6.17 0.77
N ILE A 414 -1.14 -5.30 -0.10
CA ILE A 414 -1.04 -3.85 0.06
C ILE A 414 -1.64 -3.43 1.41
N LEU A 415 -2.87 -3.87 1.71
CA LEU A 415 -3.56 -3.50 2.95
C LEU A 415 -2.95 -4.14 4.21
N ASN A 416 -2.32 -5.31 4.09
CA ASN A 416 -1.48 -5.87 5.15
C ASN A 416 -0.37 -4.88 5.56
N ASN A 417 0.29 -4.25 4.58
CA ASN A 417 1.34 -3.28 4.84
C ASN A 417 0.81 -1.99 5.49
N VAL A 418 -0.45 -1.61 5.21
CA VAL A 418 -1.07 -0.44 5.87
C VAL A 418 -1.22 -0.68 7.37
N LEU A 419 -1.62 -1.88 7.79
CA LEU A 419 -1.82 -2.20 9.20
C LEU A 419 -0.54 -2.73 9.90
N PHE A 420 0.49 -3.13 9.15
CA PHE A 420 1.73 -3.67 9.72
C PHE A 420 2.39 -2.75 10.76
N PRO A 421 2.53 -1.43 10.53
CA PRO A 421 3.14 -0.55 11.54
C PRO A 421 2.30 -0.38 12.81
N ALA A 422 1.01 -0.67 12.74
CA ALA A 422 0.12 -0.65 13.90
C ALA A 422 0.26 -1.91 14.77
N ALA A 423 0.80 -2.99 14.23
CA ALA A 423 1.00 -4.24 14.93
C ALA A 423 2.11 -4.09 15.98
N LYS A 424 1.82 -4.52 17.20
CA LYS A 424 2.83 -4.51 18.27
C LYS A 424 4.03 -5.37 17.86
N LYS A 425 5.24 -4.78 17.90
CA LYS A 425 6.48 -5.55 17.66
C LYS A 425 6.59 -6.68 18.67
N LYS A 426 6.89 -7.89 18.18
CA LYS A 426 7.15 -9.04 19.02
C LYS A 426 8.50 -8.88 19.68
N GLU A 427 8.55 -9.09 20.99
CA GLU A 427 9.82 -9.29 21.68
C GLU A 427 10.38 -10.64 21.25
N LEU A 428 11.59 -10.64 20.67
CA LEU A 428 12.30 -11.89 20.39
C LEU A 428 12.56 -12.56 21.73
N LYS A 429 11.93 -13.69 21.97
CA LYS A 429 12.27 -14.55 23.10
C LYS A 429 13.59 -15.21 22.77
N THR A 430 14.64 -14.75 23.42
CA THR A 430 15.97 -15.40 23.42
C THR A 430 15.91 -16.76 24.10
#